data_76b145ab02452020bcad75a5635a40bd
#
_entry.id   76b145ab02452020bcad75a5635a40bd
#
_cell.length_a   1.000
_cell.length_b   1.000
_cell.length_c   1.000
_cell.angle_alpha   90.00
_cell.angle_beta   90.00
_cell.angle_gamma   90.00
#
_symmetry.space_group_name_H-M   'P 1'
#
loop_
_entity.id
_entity.type
_entity.pdbx_description
1 polymer ?
#
loop_
_entity_poly.entity_id
_entity_poly.type
_entity_poly.pdbx_seq_one_letter_code
_entity_poly.pdbx_strand_id
1 'polypeptide(L)'
;MPESIRLRASIIFRMGEESWRMLGREYVYQSPWCAFRVDEVELPGGAQIEYGVLESGGFAAVVPVTGGGDVVLVRQWRQPLGAFTLELPSGGVDAGEKPERAARRELFEETGYRAEGLEHLVSIHTSTGRSTEVCHLFRCTAVKDGRGPRPEPTEFIGVVQLPFGEALQMVSEGGITDAATVLGLLWSANGGSGSGGGLH
;
A
#
# COMPACT_ATOMS: atom_id res chain seq x y z
N MET A 1 -30.39 -9.13 1.81
CA MET A 1 -29.80 -8.25 0.78
C MET A 1 -29.82 -6.84 1.32
N PRO A 2 -28.70 -6.27 1.78
CA PRO A 2 -28.68 -4.85 2.13
C PRO A 2 -28.73 -4.07 0.82
N GLU A 3 -29.62 -3.11 0.75
CA GLU A 3 -29.71 -2.15 -0.33
C GLU A 3 -28.36 -1.49 -0.55
N SER A 4 -27.84 -1.64 -1.76
CA SER A 4 -26.68 -0.92 -2.24
C SER A 4 -26.80 0.54 -1.85
N ILE A 5 -25.79 1.08 -1.16
CA ILE A 5 -25.60 2.50 -0.96
C ILE A 5 -25.53 3.11 -2.35
N ARG A 6 -26.67 3.53 -2.90
CA ARG A 6 -26.71 4.47 -4.01
C ARG A 6 -26.22 5.80 -3.44
N LEU A 7 -24.93 6.02 -3.51
CA LEU A 7 -24.39 7.37 -3.45
C LEU A 7 -25.27 8.22 -4.38
N ARG A 8 -26.03 9.16 -3.80
CA ARG A 8 -26.71 10.17 -4.58
C ARG A 8 -25.63 11.03 -5.23
N ALA A 9 -25.22 10.62 -6.41
CA ALA A 9 -24.28 11.32 -7.28
C ALA A 9 -24.95 12.62 -7.83
N SER A 10 -25.39 13.48 -6.94
CA SER A 10 -25.91 14.81 -7.28
C SER A 10 -24.86 15.92 -7.13
N ILE A 11 -23.60 15.55 -6.85
CA ILE A 11 -22.44 16.43 -6.97
C ILE A 11 -21.49 15.79 -7.99
N ILE A 12 -21.99 15.44 -9.14
CA ILE A 12 -21.12 15.24 -10.29
C ILE A 12 -20.95 16.64 -10.88
N PHE A 13 -19.78 17.24 -10.60
CA PHE A 13 -19.22 18.19 -11.53
C PHE A 13 -19.36 17.53 -12.91
N ARG A 14 -20.17 18.08 -13.79
CA ARG A 14 -20.05 17.85 -15.24
C ARG A 14 -18.76 18.53 -15.71
N MET A 15 -17.62 18.05 -15.23
CA MET A 15 -16.39 18.15 -16.01
C MET A 15 -16.63 17.19 -17.16
N GLY A 16 -16.58 17.70 -18.38
CA GLY A 16 -16.63 16.84 -19.57
C GLY A 16 -15.62 15.73 -19.42
N GLU A 17 -15.85 14.56 -20.01
CA GLU A 17 -14.94 13.41 -20.05
C GLU A 17 -13.66 13.72 -20.86
N GLU A 18 -13.22 14.98 -20.85
CA GLU A 18 -12.04 15.44 -21.58
C GLU A 18 -10.79 15.05 -20.79
N SER A 19 -10.15 13.97 -21.21
CA SER A 19 -8.84 13.57 -20.70
C SER A 19 -7.78 14.60 -21.15
N TRP A 20 -6.75 14.77 -20.33
CA TRP A 20 -5.58 15.57 -20.68
C TRP A 20 -4.85 14.94 -21.88
N ARG A 21 -4.43 15.75 -22.83
CA ARG A 21 -3.72 15.26 -24.00
C ARG A 21 -2.21 15.24 -23.72
N MET A 22 -1.61 14.05 -23.80
CA MET A 22 -0.15 13.88 -23.72
C MET A 22 0.51 14.53 -24.93
N LEU A 23 1.45 15.44 -24.71
CA LEU A 23 2.27 16.11 -25.72
C LEU A 23 3.68 15.52 -25.80
N GLY A 24 4.27 15.28 -24.63
CA GLY A 24 5.64 14.76 -24.52
C GLY A 24 5.89 14.08 -23.18
N ARG A 25 6.99 13.35 -23.10
CA ARG A 25 7.45 12.68 -21.87
C ARG A 25 8.97 12.64 -21.84
N GLU A 26 9.54 13.01 -20.71
CA GLU A 26 10.97 12.91 -20.44
C GLU A 26 11.21 12.22 -19.09
N TYR A 27 12.13 11.24 -19.07
CA TYR A 27 12.59 10.61 -17.83
C TYR A 27 13.81 11.34 -17.31
N VAL A 28 13.70 11.99 -16.14
CA VAL A 28 14.79 12.74 -15.50
C VAL A 28 15.59 11.89 -14.51
N TYR A 29 15.02 10.78 -14.03
CA TYR A 29 15.71 9.81 -13.19
C TYR A 29 15.11 8.41 -13.39
N GLN A 30 15.96 7.38 -13.39
CA GLN A 30 15.54 5.99 -13.46
C GLN A 30 16.43 5.12 -12.57
N SER A 31 15.81 4.20 -11.86
CA SER A 31 16.46 3.18 -11.04
C SER A 31 15.70 1.84 -11.16
N PRO A 32 16.22 0.73 -10.62
CA PRO A 32 15.47 -0.53 -10.56
C PRO A 32 14.14 -0.43 -9.78
N TRP A 33 14.01 0.52 -8.86
CA TRP A 33 12.86 0.62 -7.96
C TRP A 33 11.83 1.67 -8.38
N CYS A 34 12.26 2.73 -9.05
CA CYS A 34 11.36 3.81 -9.47
C CYS A 34 11.97 4.65 -10.58
N ALA A 35 11.10 5.37 -11.29
CA ALA A 35 11.51 6.41 -12.22
C ALA A 35 10.78 7.71 -11.90
N PHE A 36 11.46 8.84 -12.11
CA PHE A 36 10.83 10.15 -12.11
C PHE A 36 10.82 10.71 -13.53
N ARG A 37 9.63 11.09 -14.00
CA ARG A 37 9.43 11.66 -15.32
C ARG A 37 8.67 12.96 -15.27
N VAL A 38 8.81 13.77 -16.30
CA VAL A 38 8.02 14.96 -16.58
C VAL A 38 7.19 14.69 -17.82
N ASP A 39 5.88 14.79 -17.71
CA ASP A 39 4.94 14.72 -18.81
C ASP A 39 4.52 16.14 -19.21
N GLU A 40 4.68 16.49 -20.49
CA GLU A 40 4.04 17.68 -21.05
C GLU A 40 2.60 17.33 -21.44
N VAL A 41 1.64 18.06 -20.89
CA VAL A 41 0.22 17.78 -21.11
C VAL A 41 -0.56 19.05 -21.45
N GLU A 42 -1.54 18.90 -22.35
CA GLU A 42 -2.52 19.94 -22.64
C GLU A 42 -3.81 19.65 -21.87
N LEU A 43 -4.23 20.62 -21.09
CA LEU A 43 -5.48 20.59 -20.32
C LEU A 43 -6.70 20.84 -21.20
N PRO A 44 -7.90 20.43 -20.77
CA PRO A 44 -9.14 20.92 -21.37
C PRO A 44 -9.16 22.45 -21.37
N GLY A 45 -9.30 23.05 -22.55
CA GLY A 45 -9.20 24.52 -22.73
C GLY A 45 -7.87 25.01 -23.31
N GLY A 46 -6.91 24.09 -23.61
CA GLY A 46 -5.72 24.37 -24.41
C GLY A 46 -4.50 24.86 -23.62
N ALA A 47 -4.57 25.02 -22.30
CA ALA A 47 -3.41 25.34 -21.49
C ALA A 47 -2.44 24.15 -21.43
N GLN A 48 -1.15 24.41 -21.57
CA GLN A 48 -0.09 23.39 -21.47
C GLN A 48 0.66 23.53 -20.16
N ILE A 49 0.96 22.39 -19.53
CA ILE A 49 1.72 22.32 -18.28
C ILE A 49 2.70 21.16 -18.31
N GLU A 50 3.75 21.28 -17.48
CA GLU A 50 4.61 20.16 -17.12
C GLU A 50 4.06 19.48 -15.86
N TYR A 51 4.00 18.14 -15.89
CA TYR A 51 3.48 17.33 -14.79
C TYR A 51 4.50 16.30 -14.34
N GLY A 52 5.01 16.44 -13.11
CA GLY A 52 5.95 15.49 -12.52
C GLY A 52 5.26 14.22 -12.04
N VAL A 53 5.77 13.06 -12.48
CA VAL A 53 5.21 11.73 -12.14
C VAL A 53 6.30 10.84 -11.58
N LEU A 54 6.05 10.25 -10.41
CA LEU A 54 6.82 9.14 -9.87
C LEU A 54 6.21 7.82 -10.37
N GLU A 55 6.95 7.08 -11.20
CA GLU A 55 6.58 5.73 -11.62
C GLU A 55 7.14 4.69 -10.66
N SER A 56 6.27 3.83 -10.14
CA SER A 56 6.60 2.70 -9.28
C SER A 56 5.74 1.49 -9.67
N GLY A 57 6.30 0.29 -9.50
CA GLY A 57 5.63 -0.97 -9.79
C GLY A 57 4.53 -1.35 -8.78
N GLY A 58 4.38 -0.59 -7.73
CA GLY A 58 3.48 -0.93 -6.62
C GLY A 58 4.11 -1.91 -5.63
N PHE A 59 3.37 -2.15 -4.55
CA PHE A 59 3.80 -3.04 -3.46
C PHE A 59 2.64 -3.81 -2.85
N ALA A 60 2.95 -4.88 -2.12
CA ALA A 60 1.99 -5.64 -1.35
C ALA A 60 2.26 -5.45 0.15
N ALA A 61 1.21 -5.17 0.93
CA ALA A 61 1.26 -5.04 2.38
C ALA A 61 0.29 -6.02 3.05
N VAL A 62 0.65 -6.52 4.23
CA VAL A 62 -0.14 -7.54 4.92
C VAL A 62 -0.47 -7.09 6.33
N VAL A 63 -1.72 -7.29 6.75
CA VAL A 63 -2.17 -7.21 8.15
C VAL A 63 -2.09 -8.61 8.76
N PRO A 64 -0.97 -8.98 9.40
CA PRO A 64 -0.77 -10.32 9.92
C PRO A 64 -1.23 -10.36 11.37
N VAL A 65 -2.33 -11.07 11.64
CA VAL A 65 -2.89 -11.21 12.99
C VAL A 65 -2.59 -12.62 13.50
N THR A 66 -1.97 -12.74 14.67
CA THR A 66 -1.70 -14.04 15.30
C THR A 66 -2.98 -14.68 15.84
N GLY A 67 -2.94 -15.99 16.11
CA GLY A 67 -4.04 -16.69 16.77
C GLY A 67 -4.38 -16.15 18.17
N GLY A 68 -3.48 -15.37 18.78
CA GLY A 68 -3.69 -14.69 20.07
C GLY A 68 -4.31 -13.29 19.93
N GLY A 69 -4.54 -12.80 18.72
CA GLY A 69 -5.13 -11.47 18.47
C GLY A 69 -4.13 -10.33 18.43
N ASP A 70 -2.82 -10.62 18.41
CA ASP A 70 -1.79 -9.61 18.21
C ASP A 70 -1.56 -9.35 16.71
N VAL A 71 -1.24 -8.12 16.36
CA VAL A 71 -0.73 -7.78 15.03
C VAL A 71 0.79 -7.79 15.02
N VAL A 72 1.38 -8.26 13.92
CA VAL A 72 2.82 -8.23 13.70
C VAL A 72 3.15 -7.08 12.78
N LEU A 73 3.94 -6.14 13.27
CA LEU A 73 4.41 -4.95 12.56
C LEU A 73 5.93 -4.99 12.41
N VAL A 74 6.44 -4.15 11.56
CA VAL A 74 7.87 -3.89 11.39
C VAL A 74 8.20 -2.46 11.82
N ARG A 75 9.35 -2.30 12.49
CA ARG A 75 9.91 -1.00 12.80
C ARG A 75 11.13 -0.79 11.93
N GLN A 76 11.09 0.22 11.06
CA GLN A 76 12.16 0.50 10.11
C GLN A 76 12.44 2.00 9.97
N TRP A 77 13.65 2.31 9.52
CA TRP A 77 14.04 3.69 9.20
C TRP A 77 13.50 4.11 7.84
N ARG A 78 12.84 5.26 7.79
CA ARG A 78 12.38 5.86 6.53
C ARG A 78 13.15 7.14 6.25
N GLN A 79 14.09 7.07 5.31
CA GLN A 79 14.96 8.18 4.95
C GLN A 79 14.21 9.47 4.59
N PRO A 80 13.08 9.46 3.84
CA PRO A 80 12.33 10.68 3.54
C PRO A 80 11.77 11.39 4.77
N LEU A 81 11.51 10.64 5.85
CA LEU A 81 10.97 11.16 7.10
C LEU A 81 12.10 11.50 8.12
N GLY A 82 13.30 10.96 7.93
CA GLY A 82 14.37 11.05 8.91
C GLY A 82 14.01 10.41 10.25
N ALA A 83 13.17 9.36 10.25
CA ALA A 83 12.62 8.76 11.45
C ALA A 83 12.36 7.25 11.30
N PHE A 84 12.23 6.57 12.44
CA PHE A 84 11.67 5.23 12.50
C PHE A 84 10.16 5.27 12.47
N THR A 85 9.56 4.36 11.72
CA THR A 85 8.11 4.17 11.62
C THR A 85 7.72 2.76 12.04
N LEU A 86 6.46 2.58 12.45
CA LEU A 86 5.83 1.28 12.60
C LEU A 86 4.90 1.05 11.42
N GLU A 87 5.12 -0.05 10.71
CA GLU A 87 4.46 -0.34 9.45
C GLU A 87 4.00 -1.80 9.37
N LEU A 88 3.06 -2.08 8.48
CA LEU A 88 2.78 -3.45 8.07
C LEU A 88 3.98 -4.04 7.33
N PRO A 89 4.25 -5.34 7.46
CA PRO A 89 5.19 -6.02 6.57
C PRO A 89 4.77 -5.79 5.11
N SER A 90 5.72 -5.30 4.29
CA SER A 90 5.40 -4.87 2.92
C SER A 90 6.64 -4.71 2.05
N GLY A 91 6.50 -5.01 0.77
CA GLY A 91 7.55 -4.75 -0.20
C GLY A 91 7.07 -4.82 -1.65
N GLY A 92 7.98 -4.54 -2.56
CA GLY A 92 7.71 -4.43 -3.98
C GLY A 92 7.14 -5.72 -4.59
N VAL A 93 6.25 -5.56 -5.55
CA VAL A 93 5.79 -6.65 -6.42
C VAL A 93 6.74 -6.75 -7.61
N ASP A 94 7.48 -7.85 -7.69
CA ASP A 94 8.45 -8.07 -8.76
C ASP A 94 7.77 -8.20 -10.13
N ALA A 95 8.52 -7.93 -11.20
CA ALA A 95 8.00 -8.06 -12.55
C ALA A 95 7.49 -9.49 -12.83
N GLY A 96 6.20 -9.61 -13.11
CA GLY A 96 5.52 -10.89 -13.31
C GLY A 96 5.16 -11.66 -12.03
N GLU A 97 5.46 -11.12 -10.86
CA GLU A 97 4.99 -11.66 -9.59
C GLU A 97 3.52 -11.27 -9.37
N LYS A 98 2.76 -12.17 -8.73
CA LYS A 98 1.41 -11.84 -8.27
C LYS A 98 1.49 -11.13 -6.92
N PRO A 99 0.65 -10.11 -6.64
CA PRO A 99 0.66 -9.42 -5.37
C PRO A 99 0.49 -10.32 -4.15
N GLU A 100 -0.29 -11.42 -4.26
CA GLU A 100 -0.46 -12.38 -3.17
C GLU A 100 0.84 -13.14 -2.86
N ARG A 101 1.67 -13.37 -3.86
CA ARG A 101 2.97 -14.02 -3.69
C ARG A 101 3.96 -13.06 -3.03
N ALA A 102 4.02 -11.82 -3.50
CA ALA A 102 4.81 -10.75 -2.87
C ALA A 102 4.42 -10.58 -1.39
N ALA A 103 3.13 -10.48 -1.08
CA ALA A 103 2.63 -10.38 0.28
C ALA A 103 3.11 -11.51 1.20
N ARG A 104 3.12 -12.76 0.71
CA ARG A 104 3.63 -13.93 1.49
C ARG A 104 5.14 -13.90 1.66
N ARG A 105 5.87 -13.51 0.61
CA ARG A 105 7.32 -13.41 0.60
C ARG A 105 7.78 -12.37 1.60
N GLU A 106 7.27 -11.15 1.49
CA GLU A 106 7.63 -10.01 2.34
C GLU A 106 7.31 -10.27 3.82
N LEU A 107 6.11 -10.79 4.10
CA LEU A 107 5.76 -11.17 5.48
C LEU A 107 6.80 -12.12 6.06
N PHE A 108 7.23 -13.12 5.30
CA PHE A 108 8.20 -14.09 5.79
C PHE A 108 9.60 -13.49 5.92
N GLU A 109 10.06 -12.76 4.91
CA GLU A 109 11.41 -12.18 4.86
C GLU A 109 11.62 -11.16 5.99
N GLU A 110 10.67 -10.27 6.19
CA GLU A 110 10.76 -9.22 7.19
C GLU A 110 10.48 -9.71 8.63
N THR A 111 9.60 -10.69 8.81
CA THR A 111 9.10 -11.02 10.16
C THR A 111 9.35 -12.47 10.60
N GLY A 112 9.63 -13.39 9.68
CA GLY A 112 9.71 -14.82 9.94
C GLY A 112 8.36 -15.49 10.20
N TYR A 113 7.24 -14.80 9.92
CA TYR A 113 5.90 -15.38 9.99
C TYR A 113 5.44 -15.83 8.59
N ARG A 114 4.57 -16.85 8.58
CA ARG A 114 3.87 -17.30 7.38
C ARG A 114 2.42 -16.85 7.42
N ALA A 115 1.88 -16.58 6.24
CA ALA A 115 0.47 -16.28 6.07
C ALA A 115 -0.36 -17.57 5.91
N GLU A 116 -1.30 -17.79 6.81
CA GLU A 116 -2.41 -18.72 6.62
C GLU A 116 -3.68 -17.94 6.29
N GLY A 117 -4.47 -18.42 5.32
CA GLY A 117 -5.73 -17.77 4.93
C GLY A 117 -5.54 -16.33 4.43
N LEU A 118 -4.56 -16.10 3.52
CA LEU A 118 -4.33 -14.78 2.94
C LEU A 118 -5.55 -14.31 2.16
N GLU A 119 -6.12 -13.20 2.59
CA GLU A 119 -7.29 -12.54 2.01
C GLU A 119 -6.89 -11.19 1.43
N HIS A 120 -7.28 -10.91 0.18
CA HIS A 120 -7.13 -9.58 -0.41
C HIS A 120 -8.20 -8.65 0.15
N LEU A 121 -7.79 -7.53 0.72
CA LEU A 121 -8.71 -6.53 1.26
C LEU A 121 -9.07 -5.49 0.19
N VAL A 122 -8.07 -4.83 -0.37
CA VAL A 122 -8.25 -3.77 -1.36
C VAL A 122 -6.95 -3.49 -2.10
N SER A 123 -7.06 -2.98 -3.33
CA SER A 123 -5.94 -2.35 -4.03
C SER A 123 -6.23 -0.85 -4.18
N ILE A 124 -5.27 -0.02 -3.79
CA ILE A 124 -5.42 1.45 -3.77
C ILE A 124 -4.23 2.14 -4.40
N HIS A 125 -4.46 3.30 -4.98
CA HIS A 125 -3.38 4.22 -5.32
C HIS A 125 -2.97 5.01 -4.09
N THR A 126 -1.68 5.05 -3.78
CA THR A 126 -1.14 5.71 -2.59
C THR A 126 -1.06 7.23 -2.73
N SER A 127 -0.88 7.71 -3.97
CA SER A 127 -0.73 9.13 -4.27
C SER A 127 -1.18 9.47 -5.69
N THR A 128 -2.50 9.51 -5.93
CA THR A 128 -3.11 9.68 -7.27
C THR A 128 -2.68 10.93 -8.03
N GLY A 129 -2.23 11.98 -7.34
CA GLY A 129 -1.76 13.21 -7.96
C GLY A 129 -0.27 13.23 -8.29
N ARG A 130 0.50 12.19 -7.99
CA ARG A 130 1.98 12.21 -8.15
C ARG A 130 2.59 10.90 -8.55
N SER A 131 1.92 9.77 -8.31
CA SER A 131 2.52 8.45 -8.48
C SER A 131 1.58 7.48 -9.18
N THR A 132 2.16 6.53 -9.91
CA THR A 132 1.45 5.37 -10.45
C THR A 132 1.36 4.21 -9.46
N GLU A 133 1.94 4.36 -8.27
CA GLU A 133 2.05 3.32 -7.27
C GLU A 133 0.69 2.78 -6.82
N VAL A 134 0.59 1.45 -6.76
CA VAL A 134 -0.55 0.73 -6.22
C VAL A 134 -0.13 -0.05 -4.98
N CYS A 135 -0.82 0.12 -3.88
CA CYS A 135 -0.72 -0.75 -2.71
C CYS A 135 -1.77 -1.86 -2.80
N HIS A 136 -1.32 -3.12 -2.78
CA HIS A 136 -2.19 -4.29 -2.66
C HIS A 136 -2.22 -4.74 -1.20
N LEU A 137 -3.35 -4.50 -0.53
CA LEU A 137 -3.49 -4.76 0.89
C LEU A 137 -4.14 -6.11 1.15
N PHE A 138 -3.51 -6.88 2.02
CA PHE A 138 -3.96 -8.23 2.41
C PHE A 138 -4.12 -8.33 3.92
N ARG A 139 -4.83 -9.38 4.36
CA ARG A 139 -4.91 -9.82 5.75
C ARG A 139 -4.66 -11.32 5.83
N CYS A 140 -4.08 -11.79 6.92
CA CYS A 140 -3.89 -13.21 7.14
C CYS A 140 -3.85 -13.57 8.63
N THR A 141 -3.93 -14.85 8.93
CA THR A 141 -3.47 -15.40 10.20
C THR A 141 -1.96 -15.58 10.13
N ALA A 142 -1.23 -14.97 11.06
CA ALA A 142 0.23 -15.05 11.14
C ALA A 142 0.65 -16.23 12.00
N VAL A 143 1.48 -17.13 11.45
CA VAL A 143 2.01 -18.29 12.14
C VAL A 143 3.52 -18.27 12.10
N LYS A 144 4.20 -18.42 13.26
CA LYS A 144 5.67 -18.48 13.33
C LYS A 144 6.20 -19.70 12.57
N ASP A 145 7.15 -19.46 11.68
CA ASP A 145 7.79 -20.52 10.91
C ASP A 145 8.90 -21.26 11.67
N GLY A 146 9.48 -20.65 12.70
CA GLY A 146 10.61 -21.18 13.45
C GLY A 146 11.98 -20.93 12.81
N ARG A 147 12.05 -20.48 11.55
CA ARG A 147 13.32 -20.17 10.86
C ARG A 147 13.81 -18.74 11.09
N GLY A 148 12.95 -17.87 11.61
CA GLY A 148 13.23 -16.46 11.81
C GLY A 148 13.19 -15.62 10.51
N PRO A 149 13.24 -14.30 10.66
CA PRO A 149 13.24 -13.36 9.52
C PRO A 149 14.52 -13.50 8.69
N ARG A 150 14.43 -13.11 7.41
CA ARG A 150 15.52 -13.10 6.44
C ARG A 150 15.45 -11.84 5.58
N PRO A 151 15.54 -10.64 6.19
CA PRO A 151 15.49 -9.38 5.47
C PRO A 151 16.63 -9.28 4.46
N GLU A 152 16.48 -8.44 3.47
CA GLU A 152 17.57 -8.11 2.56
C GLU A 152 18.74 -7.45 3.30
N PRO A 153 19.98 -7.55 2.80
CA PRO A 153 21.16 -6.98 3.48
C PRO A 153 21.10 -5.47 3.72
N THR A 154 20.26 -4.78 2.99
CA THR A 154 20.04 -3.32 3.08
C THR A 154 18.90 -2.93 4.03
N GLU A 155 18.16 -3.92 4.54
CA GLU A 155 17.01 -3.71 5.40
C GLU A 155 17.37 -3.87 6.88
N PHE A 156 17.18 -2.79 7.63
CA PHE A 156 17.33 -2.77 9.09
C PHE A 156 15.95 -2.75 9.74
N ILE A 157 15.34 -3.93 9.85
CA ILE A 157 13.97 -4.12 10.29
C ILE A 157 13.93 -4.74 11.68
N GLY A 158 13.15 -4.14 12.59
CA GLY A 158 12.80 -4.72 13.88
C GLY A 158 11.37 -5.23 13.88
N VAL A 159 11.14 -6.49 14.26
CA VAL A 159 9.80 -7.05 14.37
C VAL A 159 9.15 -6.63 15.68
N VAL A 160 7.94 -6.09 15.62
CA VAL A 160 7.13 -5.66 16.75
C VAL A 160 5.81 -6.42 16.73
N GLN A 161 5.48 -7.06 17.86
CA GLN A 161 4.20 -7.74 18.04
C GLN A 161 3.48 -7.08 19.21
N LEU A 162 2.24 -6.64 19.00
CA LEU A 162 1.43 -5.99 20.02
C LEU A 162 -0.06 -6.31 19.81
N PRO A 163 -0.89 -6.18 20.86
CA PRO A 163 -2.33 -6.39 20.74
C PRO A 163 -2.93 -5.53 19.63
N PHE A 164 -3.82 -6.11 18.82
CA PHE A 164 -4.42 -5.41 17.68
C PHE A 164 -5.13 -4.11 18.10
N GLY A 165 -5.80 -4.12 19.28
CA GLY A 165 -6.43 -2.93 19.85
C GLY A 165 -5.43 -1.82 20.20
N GLU A 166 -4.23 -2.16 20.67
CA GLU A 166 -3.15 -1.20 20.95
C GLU A 166 -2.65 -0.54 19.65
N ALA A 167 -2.48 -1.33 18.57
CA ALA A 167 -2.14 -0.78 17.27
C ALA A 167 -3.19 0.24 16.77
N LEU A 168 -4.47 -0.04 16.95
CA LEU A 168 -5.55 0.90 16.62
C LEU A 168 -5.50 2.17 17.48
N GLN A 169 -5.17 2.04 18.75
CA GLN A 169 -4.98 3.20 19.62
C GLN A 169 -3.79 4.04 19.13
N MET A 170 -2.66 3.41 18.79
CA MET A 170 -1.51 4.12 18.23
C MET A 170 -1.83 4.85 16.91
N VAL A 171 -2.72 4.30 16.07
CA VAL A 171 -3.24 5.02 14.88
C VAL A 171 -3.99 6.27 15.31
N SER A 172 -4.88 6.17 16.28
CA SER A 172 -5.71 7.31 16.74
C SER A 172 -4.88 8.40 17.41
N GLU A 173 -3.77 8.04 18.03
CA GLU A 173 -2.84 8.94 18.73
C GLU A 173 -1.72 9.49 17.83
N GLY A 174 -1.65 9.05 16.56
CA GLY A 174 -0.62 9.49 15.62
C GLY A 174 0.75 8.81 15.82
N GLY A 175 0.81 7.72 16.58
CA GLY A 175 2.02 6.89 16.74
C GLY A 175 2.29 5.99 15.54
N ILE A 176 1.25 5.65 14.77
CA ILE A 176 1.32 4.97 13.48
C ILE A 176 0.74 5.91 12.43
N THR A 177 1.57 6.30 11.45
CA THR A 177 1.25 7.33 10.45
C THR A 177 1.43 6.88 9.00
N ASP A 178 1.96 5.67 8.78
CA ASP A 178 2.06 5.10 7.43
C ASP A 178 0.66 4.81 6.87
N ALA A 179 0.37 5.29 5.66
CA ALA A 179 -0.96 5.25 5.08
C ALA A 179 -1.48 3.82 4.85
N ALA A 180 -0.64 2.91 4.36
CA ALA A 180 -1.02 1.52 4.13
C ALA A 180 -1.32 0.81 5.45
N THR A 181 -0.52 1.08 6.47
CA THR A 181 -0.68 0.52 7.83
C THR A 181 -1.96 1.03 8.49
N VAL A 182 -2.18 2.35 8.48
CA VAL A 182 -3.40 2.97 9.01
C VAL A 182 -4.64 2.38 8.33
N LEU A 183 -4.65 2.34 6.99
CA LEU A 183 -5.77 1.79 6.24
C LEU A 183 -5.99 0.31 6.55
N GLY A 184 -4.93 -0.49 6.55
CA GLY A 184 -5.00 -1.93 6.79
C GLY A 184 -5.57 -2.27 8.16
N LEU A 185 -5.10 -1.60 9.20
CA LEU A 185 -5.59 -1.78 10.57
C LEU A 185 -7.07 -1.37 10.69
N LEU A 186 -7.44 -0.20 10.18
CA LEU A 186 -8.81 0.29 10.22
C LEU A 186 -9.77 -0.58 9.40
N TRP A 187 -9.36 -1.03 8.20
CA TRP A 187 -10.17 -1.92 7.36
C TRP A 187 -10.42 -3.25 8.03
N SER A 188 -9.36 -3.83 8.62
CA SER A 188 -9.45 -5.10 9.33
C SER A 188 -10.32 -5.01 10.59
N ALA A 189 -10.30 -3.88 11.31
CA ALA A 189 -11.14 -3.64 12.49
C ALA A 189 -12.64 -3.56 12.14
N ASN A 190 -12.97 -3.03 10.96
CA ASN A 190 -14.37 -2.86 10.52
C ASN A 190 -14.96 -4.11 9.82
N GLY A 191 -14.26 -5.24 9.83
CA GLY A 191 -14.75 -6.49 9.21
C GLY A 191 -14.88 -6.40 7.69
N GLY A 192 -14.13 -5.50 7.05
CA GLY A 192 -14.12 -5.34 5.59
C GLY A 192 -13.58 -6.60 4.93
N SER A 193 -14.48 -7.43 4.36
CA SER A 193 -14.13 -8.47 3.39
C SER A 193 -14.08 -7.83 2.00
N GLY A 194 -12.93 -7.93 1.33
CA GLY A 194 -12.78 -7.44 -0.03
C GLY A 194 -13.65 -8.22 -1.00
N SER A 195 -14.76 -7.63 -1.45
CA SER A 195 -15.39 -8.07 -2.69
C SER A 195 -14.46 -7.63 -3.83
N GLY A 196 -13.76 -8.58 -4.46
CA GLY A 196 -12.68 -8.35 -5.40
C GLY A 196 -13.04 -7.44 -6.58
N GLY A 197 -12.80 -6.16 -6.41
CA GLY A 197 -12.73 -5.19 -7.48
C GLY A 197 -11.25 -5.00 -7.85
N GLY A 198 -10.77 -5.77 -8.84
CA GLY A 198 -9.43 -5.54 -9.39
C GLY A 198 -9.40 -4.18 -10.09
N LEU A 199 -8.38 -3.39 -9.78
CA LEU A 199 -8.00 -2.28 -10.63
C LEU A 199 -7.37 -2.85 -11.90
N HIS A 200 -7.94 -2.55 -13.05
CA HIS A 200 -7.44 -2.87 -14.40
C HIS A 200 -6.57 -1.74 -14.90
#